data_7ff8e323b5d2cf6cb671ab849d9fdc51
#
_entry.id   7ff8e323b5d2cf6cb671ab849d9fdc51
#
_cell.length_a   1.000
_cell.length_b   1.000
_cell.length_c   1.000
_cell.angle_alpha   90.00
_cell.angle_beta   90.00
_cell.angle_gamma   90.00
#
_symmetry.space_group_name_H-M   'P 1'
#
loop_
_entity.id
_entity.type
_entity.pdbx_description
1 polymer ?
#
loop_
_entity_poly.entity_id
_entity_poly.type
_entity_poly.pdbx_seq_one_letter_code
_entity_poly.pdbx_strand_id
1 'polypeptide(L)'
;MPREWHISQGRILPIGERTLVMGVLNVTPDSFSDGGEFFSPDKALAHAEQMIAEGADIIDIGGESTRPGGAAIVSAEEELQRVLPVIEQLAKRSNIPISIDTTKAKVARAALDTGASIVNDICALRFDFHVADEAARAGAGVVLMHSRGTPATMHKLPPVADIFHEVTKSLRSSIAMAERRGVKRESIVIDPGIGFGKSQEQNIELIAKLDHLIDAFPDFPLLIGTSRKSFLGRILADKDGTPAPADERLHASLATITAAILNGAHIVRVHDVKATVETIRVVDSLRT
;
A
#
# COMPACT_ATOMS: atom_id res chain seq x y z
N MET A 1 -10.08 -7.81 20.94
CA MET A 1 -10.42 -9.03 20.20
C MET A 1 -9.57 -9.06 18.94
N PRO A 2 -9.08 -10.20 18.46
CA PRO A 2 -8.40 -10.27 17.17
C PRO A 2 -9.38 -9.77 16.10
N ARG A 3 -8.87 -8.91 15.22
CA ARG A 3 -9.63 -8.39 14.09
C ARG A 3 -9.47 -9.33 12.90
N GLU A 4 -10.45 -9.36 12.03
CA GLU A 4 -10.44 -10.16 10.81
C GLU A 4 -10.51 -9.21 9.61
N TRP A 5 -9.70 -9.45 8.59
CA TRP A 5 -9.82 -8.78 7.31
C TRP A 5 -10.37 -9.76 6.28
N HIS A 6 -11.60 -9.55 5.87
CA HIS A 6 -12.28 -10.39 4.89
C HIS A 6 -11.87 -9.96 3.48
N ILE A 7 -11.41 -10.94 2.68
CA ILE A 7 -11.00 -10.76 1.30
C ILE A 7 -11.76 -11.71 0.37
N SER A 8 -11.57 -11.60 -0.95
CA SER A 8 -12.28 -12.45 -1.92
C SER A 8 -12.20 -13.95 -1.61
N GLN A 9 -13.13 -14.71 -2.16
CA GLN A 9 -13.20 -16.18 -2.07
C GLN A 9 -13.46 -16.70 -0.63
N GLY A 10 -14.06 -15.87 0.22
CA GLY A 10 -14.34 -16.24 1.61
C GLY A 10 -13.11 -16.40 2.49
N ARG A 11 -11.96 -15.88 2.05
CA ARG A 11 -10.70 -15.92 2.81
C ARG A 11 -10.68 -14.83 3.87
N ILE A 12 -10.04 -15.13 4.99
CA ILE A 12 -9.89 -14.20 6.12
C ILE A 12 -8.41 -14.12 6.48
N LEU A 13 -7.92 -12.91 6.64
CA LEU A 13 -6.59 -12.64 7.18
C LEU A 13 -6.73 -12.24 8.66
N PRO A 14 -6.09 -12.97 9.59
CA PRO A 14 -6.12 -12.61 11.01
C PRO A 14 -5.28 -11.34 11.22
N ILE A 15 -5.86 -10.36 11.92
CA ILE A 15 -5.24 -9.07 12.20
C ILE A 15 -5.03 -8.92 13.72
N GLY A 16 -3.82 -8.53 14.12
CA GLY A 16 -3.50 -8.18 15.51
C GLY A 16 -2.79 -9.28 16.29
N GLU A 17 -2.78 -10.53 15.81
CA GLU A 17 -1.93 -11.58 16.39
C GLU A 17 -0.45 -11.33 16.11
N ARG A 18 -0.15 -10.82 14.92
CA ARG A 18 1.14 -10.34 14.48
C ARG A 18 0.98 -9.24 13.42
N THR A 19 2.04 -8.55 13.12
CA THR A 19 2.07 -7.60 12.00
C THR A 19 2.14 -8.34 10.66
N LEU A 20 1.26 -8.00 9.71
CA LEU A 20 1.29 -8.56 8.35
C LEU A 20 2.23 -7.77 7.44
N VAL A 21 2.88 -8.47 6.52
CA VAL A 21 3.81 -7.89 5.54
C VAL A 21 3.19 -7.93 4.14
N MET A 22 2.95 -6.76 3.56
CA MET A 22 2.53 -6.58 2.17
C MET A 22 3.75 -6.18 1.32
N GLY A 23 4.24 -7.11 0.50
CA GLY A 23 5.36 -6.89 -0.40
C GLY A 23 4.95 -6.11 -1.65
N VAL A 24 5.70 -5.07 -2.01
CA VAL A 24 5.44 -4.20 -3.17
C VAL A 24 6.06 -4.77 -4.43
N LEU A 25 5.24 -5.08 -5.42
CA LEU A 25 5.66 -5.52 -6.76
C LEU A 25 5.28 -4.47 -7.82
N ASN A 26 6.20 -3.56 -8.15
CA ASN A 26 5.98 -2.59 -9.21
C ASN A 26 6.25 -3.22 -10.57
N VAL A 27 5.22 -3.30 -11.39
CA VAL A 27 5.23 -3.89 -12.73
C VAL A 27 5.29 -2.76 -13.77
N THR A 28 6.37 -1.95 -13.69
CA THR A 28 6.60 -0.82 -14.60
C THR A 28 7.80 -1.10 -15.48
N PRO A 29 7.88 -0.51 -16.69
CA PRO A 29 9.02 -0.70 -17.61
C PRO A 29 10.38 -0.49 -16.93
N ASP A 30 10.48 0.51 -16.06
CA ASP A 30 11.73 0.85 -15.34
C ASP A 30 12.12 -0.18 -14.27
N SER A 31 11.19 -1.04 -13.84
CA SER A 31 11.41 -1.97 -12.73
C SER A 31 11.99 -3.32 -13.17
N PHE A 32 11.67 -3.79 -14.39
CA PHE A 32 12.02 -5.14 -14.86
C PHE A 32 12.47 -5.18 -16.33
N SER A 33 13.01 -4.08 -16.87
CA SER A 33 13.52 -4.05 -18.25
C SER A 33 14.97 -4.51 -18.35
N ASP A 34 15.27 -5.22 -19.43
CA ASP A 34 16.65 -5.52 -19.85
C ASP A 34 17.16 -4.34 -20.70
N GLY A 35 17.60 -3.25 -20.06
CA GLY A 35 18.09 -2.08 -20.79
C GLY A 35 17.02 -1.13 -21.33
N GLY A 36 15.76 -1.23 -20.86
CA GLY A 36 14.74 -0.18 -21.04
C GLY A 36 13.69 -0.41 -22.11
N GLU A 37 13.68 -1.52 -22.85
CA GLU A 37 12.73 -1.66 -23.97
C GLU A 37 11.55 -2.63 -23.74
N PHE A 38 11.66 -3.64 -22.88
CA PHE A 38 10.57 -4.61 -22.68
C PHE A 38 10.39 -5.00 -21.20
N PHE A 39 9.16 -4.93 -20.73
CA PHE A 39 8.73 -5.51 -19.45
C PHE A 39 8.84 -7.05 -19.50
N SER A 40 9.47 -7.67 -18.49
CA SER A 40 9.55 -9.13 -18.37
C SER A 40 8.63 -9.64 -17.25
N PRO A 41 7.46 -10.25 -17.58
CA PRO A 41 6.59 -10.88 -16.60
C PRO A 41 7.30 -11.93 -15.74
N ASP A 42 8.25 -12.69 -16.33
CA ASP A 42 8.99 -13.75 -15.64
C ASP A 42 9.88 -13.19 -14.51
N LYS A 43 10.52 -12.04 -14.71
CA LYS A 43 11.30 -11.38 -13.67
C LYS A 43 10.42 -10.86 -12.53
N ALA A 44 9.27 -10.28 -12.87
CA ALA A 44 8.30 -9.84 -11.87
C ALA A 44 7.78 -11.03 -11.05
N LEU A 45 7.48 -12.14 -11.71
CA LEU A 45 7.04 -13.36 -11.06
C LEU A 45 8.12 -13.97 -10.14
N ALA A 46 9.37 -14.07 -10.62
CA ALA A 46 10.49 -14.55 -9.80
C ALA A 46 10.68 -13.67 -8.55
N HIS A 47 10.53 -12.33 -8.68
CA HIS A 47 10.61 -11.43 -7.54
C HIS A 47 9.42 -11.61 -6.57
N ALA A 48 8.21 -11.83 -7.08
CA ALA A 48 7.07 -12.18 -6.23
C ALA A 48 7.30 -13.47 -5.45
N GLU A 49 7.78 -14.53 -6.11
CA GLU A 49 8.12 -15.81 -5.50
C GLU A 49 9.23 -15.66 -4.44
N GLN A 50 10.22 -14.80 -4.69
CA GLN A 50 11.24 -14.47 -3.70
C GLN A 50 10.62 -13.77 -2.47
N MET A 51 9.77 -12.77 -2.63
CA MET A 51 9.10 -12.09 -1.51
C MET A 51 8.23 -13.05 -0.69
N ILE A 52 7.58 -14.03 -1.34
CA ILE A 52 6.84 -15.09 -0.65
C ILE A 52 7.78 -15.95 0.20
N ALA A 53 8.89 -16.39 -0.38
CA ALA A 53 9.91 -17.18 0.34
C ALA A 53 10.56 -16.39 1.50
N GLU A 54 10.63 -15.07 1.39
CA GLU A 54 11.11 -14.16 2.43
C GLU A 54 10.08 -13.91 3.54
N GLY A 55 8.82 -14.32 3.35
CA GLY A 55 7.77 -14.26 4.37
C GLY A 55 6.75 -13.13 4.17
N ALA A 56 6.53 -12.66 2.95
CA ALA A 56 5.40 -11.78 2.66
C ALA A 56 4.07 -12.52 2.88
N ASP A 57 3.09 -11.82 3.42
CA ASP A 57 1.72 -12.29 3.64
C ASP A 57 0.79 -11.94 2.47
N ILE A 58 1.11 -10.85 1.78
CA ILE A 58 0.35 -10.30 0.66
C ILE A 58 1.36 -9.79 -0.38
N ILE A 59 1.08 -10.00 -1.66
CA ILE A 59 1.81 -9.34 -2.76
C ILE A 59 0.94 -8.26 -3.37
N ASP A 60 1.41 -7.01 -3.35
CA ASP A 60 0.70 -5.85 -3.88
C ASP A 60 1.29 -5.44 -5.22
N ILE A 61 0.52 -5.68 -6.29
CA ILE A 61 0.95 -5.54 -7.69
C ILE A 61 0.46 -4.21 -8.24
N GLY A 62 1.37 -3.35 -8.69
CA GLY A 62 1.04 -2.06 -9.29
C GLY A 62 1.65 -1.87 -10.67
N GLY A 63 0.83 -1.44 -11.65
CA GLY A 63 1.24 -1.16 -13.03
C GLY A 63 1.55 0.29 -13.33
N GLU A 64 1.27 1.21 -12.39
CA GLU A 64 1.49 2.64 -12.51
C GLU A 64 2.44 3.14 -11.42
N SER A 65 3.42 3.98 -11.79
CA SER A 65 4.33 4.58 -10.82
C SER A 65 3.75 5.87 -10.25
N THR A 66 3.67 5.95 -8.92
CA THR A 66 3.24 7.17 -8.21
C THR A 66 4.42 7.98 -7.66
N ARG A 67 5.67 7.68 -8.10
CA ARG A 67 6.87 8.38 -7.66
C ARG A 67 6.85 9.86 -8.10
N PRO A 68 7.40 10.78 -7.29
CA PRO A 68 7.58 12.19 -7.68
C PRO A 68 8.40 12.29 -8.97
N GLY A 69 7.89 13.05 -9.96
CA GLY A 69 8.53 13.16 -11.26
C GLY A 69 8.40 11.93 -12.15
N GLY A 70 7.59 10.97 -11.73
CA GLY A 70 7.32 9.74 -12.46
C GLY A 70 6.48 9.93 -13.71
N ALA A 71 6.31 8.83 -14.45
CA ALA A 71 5.75 8.75 -15.78
C ALA A 71 4.36 9.39 -15.92
N ALA A 72 3.98 9.67 -17.16
CA ALA A 72 2.64 10.09 -17.54
C ALA A 72 1.57 9.14 -16.97
N ILE A 73 0.37 9.66 -16.76
CA ILE A 73 -0.81 8.86 -16.37
C ILE A 73 -0.94 7.69 -17.34
N VAL A 74 -0.88 6.48 -16.81
CA VAL A 74 -0.99 5.23 -17.59
C VAL A 74 -2.46 4.96 -17.86
N SER A 75 -2.81 4.60 -19.11
CA SER A 75 -4.17 4.20 -19.45
C SER A 75 -4.56 2.90 -18.75
N ALA A 76 -5.86 2.64 -18.58
CA ALA A 76 -6.31 1.39 -18.00
C ALA A 76 -5.87 0.17 -18.85
N GLU A 77 -5.86 0.32 -20.16
CA GLU A 77 -5.43 -0.70 -21.12
C GLU A 77 -3.95 -1.06 -20.93
N GLU A 78 -3.10 -0.05 -20.79
CA GLU A 78 -1.67 -0.25 -20.58
C GLU A 78 -1.39 -0.85 -19.20
N GLU A 79 -2.08 -0.38 -18.16
CA GLU A 79 -1.97 -0.95 -16.81
C GLU A 79 -2.37 -2.42 -16.80
N LEU A 80 -3.47 -2.79 -17.46
CA LEU A 80 -3.91 -4.18 -17.63
C LEU A 80 -2.87 -5.06 -18.32
N GLN A 81 -2.26 -4.57 -19.41
CA GLN A 81 -1.21 -5.31 -20.12
C GLN A 81 -0.02 -5.63 -19.23
N ARG A 82 0.29 -4.77 -18.26
CA ARG A 82 1.39 -4.97 -17.32
C ARG A 82 1.02 -5.96 -16.22
N VAL A 83 -0.12 -5.78 -15.56
CA VAL A 83 -0.43 -6.48 -14.30
C VAL A 83 -1.09 -7.84 -14.50
N LEU A 84 -1.98 -8.01 -15.50
CA LEU A 84 -2.75 -9.25 -15.63
C LEU A 84 -1.90 -10.51 -15.86
N PRO A 85 -0.86 -10.49 -16.71
CA PRO A 85 -0.02 -11.68 -16.90
C PRO A 85 0.67 -12.14 -15.61
N VAL A 86 1.07 -11.19 -14.75
CA VAL A 86 1.70 -11.49 -13.46
C VAL A 86 0.69 -12.03 -12.46
N ILE A 87 -0.48 -11.40 -12.36
CA ILE A 87 -1.57 -11.87 -11.46
C ILE A 87 -1.98 -13.29 -11.83
N GLU A 88 -2.24 -13.55 -13.12
CA GLU A 88 -2.66 -14.86 -13.62
C GLU A 88 -1.66 -15.97 -13.28
N GLN A 89 -0.38 -15.71 -13.53
CA GLN A 89 0.67 -16.69 -13.26
C GLN A 89 0.88 -16.90 -11.76
N LEU A 90 0.88 -15.84 -10.97
CA LEU A 90 1.05 -15.92 -9.52
C LEU A 90 -0.12 -16.65 -8.84
N ALA A 91 -1.36 -16.38 -9.25
CA ALA A 91 -2.56 -17.04 -8.75
C ALA A 91 -2.59 -18.56 -9.04
N LYS A 92 -1.95 -19.00 -10.14
CA LYS A 92 -1.81 -20.43 -10.47
C LYS A 92 -0.74 -21.15 -9.65
N ARG A 93 0.30 -20.41 -9.18
CA ARG A 93 1.48 -20.99 -8.53
C ARG A 93 1.47 -20.87 -7.01
N SER A 94 0.66 -19.96 -6.48
CA SER A 94 0.64 -19.67 -5.04
C SER A 94 -0.77 -19.37 -4.56
N ASN A 95 -1.04 -19.70 -3.29
CA ASN A 95 -2.26 -19.30 -2.58
C ASN A 95 -2.12 -17.99 -1.82
N ILE A 96 -1.01 -17.22 -2.04
CA ILE A 96 -0.83 -15.94 -1.38
C ILE A 96 -1.94 -14.97 -1.79
N PRO A 97 -2.47 -14.15 -0.87
CA PRO A 97 -3.33 -13.03 -1.22
C PRO A 97 -2.62 -12.07 -2.19
N ILE A 98 -3.27 -11.79 -3.32
CA ILE A 98 -2.79 -10.82 -4.31
C ILE A 98 -3.63 -9.56 -4.17
N SER A 99 -2.95 -8.43 -4.00
CA SER A 99 -3.51 -7.09 -4.01
C SER A 99 -3.20 -6.42 -5.35
N ILE A 100 -4.17 -5.69 -5.91
CA ILE A 100 -3.97 -4.81 -7.07
C ILE A 100 -3.92 -3.35 -6.61
N ASP A 101 -2.77 -2.67 -6.80
CA ASP A 101 -2.60 -1.22 -6.55
C ASP A 101 -3.11 -0.46 -7.77
N THR A 102 -4.34 0.02 -7.70
CA THR A 102 -4.99 0.76 -8.79
C THR A 102 -6.09 1.69 -8.29
N THR A 103 -6.31 2.78 -9.02
CA THR A 103 -7.42 3.72 -8.82
C THR A 103 -8.49 3.62 -9.90
N LYS A 104 -8.45 2.58 -10.76
CA LYS A 104 -9.31 2.42 -11.94
C LYS A 104 -10.20 1.19 -11.79
N ALA A 105 -11.52 1.35 -11.84
CA ALA A 105 -12.47 0.25 -11.69
C ALA A 105 -12.31 -0.84 -12.76
N LYS A 106 -11.97 -0.46 -13.99
CA LYS A 106 -11.71 -1.41 -15.09
C LYS A 106 -10.53 -2.34 -14.75
N VAL A 107 -9.47 -1.80 -14.17
CA VAL A 107 -8.29 -2.58 -13.75
C VAL A 107 -8.62 -3.43 -12.54
N ALA A 108 -9.26 -2.87 -11.52
CA ALA A 108 -9.70 -3.60 -10.34
C ALA A 108 -10.58 -4.81 -10.71
N ARG A 109 -11.58 -4.62 -11.58
CA ARG A 109 -12.44 -5.70 -12.08
C ARG A 109 -11.64 -6.84 -12.70
N ALA A 110 -10.82 -6.52 -13.71
CA ALA A 110 -10.07 -7.53 -14.44
C ALA A 110 -9.05 -8.26 -13.53
N ALA A 111 -8.39 -7.56 -12.61
CA ALA A 111 -7.48 -8.15 -11.65
C ALA A 111 -8.19 -9.12 -10.68
N LEU A 112 -9.36 -8.73 -10.16
CA LEU A 112 -10.19 -9.57 -9.29
C LEU A 112 -10.71 -10.82 -10.02
N ASP A 113 -11.15 -10.66 -11.27
CA ASP A 113 -11.61 -11.80 -12.10
C ASP A 113 -10.44 -12.75 -12.47
N THR A 114 -9.19 -12.26 -12.43
CA THR A 114 -7.97 -13.04 -12.74
C THR A 114 -7.33 -13.71 -11.52
N GLY A 115 -7.71 -13.32 -10.29
CA GLY A 115 -7.23 -13.98 -9.07
C GLY A 115 -6.73 -13.05 -7.96
N ALA A 116 -6.76 -11.73 -8.17
CA ALA A 116 -6.56 -10.80 -7.07
C ALA A 116 -7.69 -10.93 -6.04
N SER A 117 -7.39 -10.67 -4.78
CA SER A 117 -8.34 -10.78 -3.66
C SER A 117 -8.50 -9.49 -2.86
N ILE A 118 -7.68 -8.49 -3.16
CA ILE A 118 -7.63 -7.20 -2.49
C ILE A 118 -7.48 -6.11 -3.56
N VAL A 119 -8.11 -4.95 -3.34
CA VAL A 119 -7.86 -3.72 -4.08
C VAL A 119 -7.21 -2.71 -3.15
N ASN A 120 -6.03 -2.22 -3.51
CA ASN A 120 -5.33 -1.14 -2.83
C ASN A 120 -5.54 0.17 -3.60
N ASP A 121 -6.49 1.00 -3.15
CA ASP A 121 -6.79 2.28 -3.79
C ASP A 121 -6.10 3.43 -3.05
N ILE A 122 -4.99 3.90 -3.61
CA ILE A 122 -4.19 5.01 -3.08
C ILE A 122 -4.88 6.36 -3.08
N CYS A 123 -6.10 6.43 -3.61
CA CYS A 123 -6.92 7.65 -3.65
C CYS A 123 -8.26 7.50 -2.91
N ALA A 124 -8.51 6.33 -2.32
CA ALA A 124 -9.70 6.04 -1.53
C ALA A 124 -11.00 6.47 -2.23
N LEU A 125 -11.22 5.94 -3.43
CA LEU A 125 -12.42 6.12 -4.26
C LEU A 125 -12.65 7.55 -4.81
N ARG A 126 -11.68 8.46 -4.65
CA ARG A 126 -11.83 9.84 -5.10
C ARG A 126 -11.71 10.00 -6.62
N PHE A 127 -10.97 9.12 -7.30
CA PHE A 127 -10.76 9.21 -8.75
C PHE A 127 -11.78 8.36 -9.51
N ASP A 128 -12.05 7.16 -9.03
CA ASP A 128 -13.06 6.28 -9.61
C ASP A 128 -13.79 5.52 -8.49
N PHE A 129 -14.96 6.01 -8.10
CA PHE A 129 -15.76 5.39 -7.05
C PHE A 129 -16.34 4.03 -7.45
N HIS A 130 -16.33 3.67 -8.74
CA HIS A 130 -16.75 2.34 -9.22
C HIS A 130 -15.77 1.23 -8.82
N VAL A 131 -14.55 1.56 -8.36
CA VAL A 131 -13.65 0.61 -7.71
C VAL A 131 -14.34 -0.12 -6.54
N ALA A 132 -15.16 0.61 -5.76
CA ALA A 132 -15.93 0.02 -4.67
C ALA A 132 -17.01 -0.96 -5.16
N ASP A 133 -17.66 -0.68 -6.30
CA ASP A 133 -18.66 -1.59 -6.90
C ASP A 133 -18.01 -2.92 -7.29
N GLU A 134 -16.83 -2.88 -7.88
CA GLU A 134 -16.10 -4.09 -8.29
C GLU A 134 -15.55 -4.86 -7.08
N ALA A 135 -15.06 -4.17 -6.07
CA ALA A 135 -14.64 -4.81 -4.81
C ALA A 135 -15.82 -5.49 -4.10
N ALA A 136 -16.97 -4.82 -4.00
CA ALA A 136 -18.18 -5.37 -3.41
C ALA A 136 -18.70 -6.60 -4.18
N ARG A 137 -18.72 -6.52 -5.53
CA ARG A 137 -19.10 -7.64 -6.42
C ARG A 137 -18.27 -8.89 -6.16
N ALA A 138 -16.95 -8.73 -5.97
CA ALA A 138 -16.03 -9.83 -5.78
C ALA A 138 -15.87 -10.24 -4.29
N GLY A 139 -16.48 -9.52 -3.35
CA GLY A 139 -16.24 -9.70 -1.90
C GLY A 139 -14.78 -9.44 -1.53
N ALA A 140 -14.09 -8.55 -2.24
CA ALA A 140 -12.68 -8.27 -2.08
C ALA A 140 -12.37 -7.42 -0.85
N GLY A 141 -11.19 -7.59 -0.28
CA GLY A 141 -10.60 -6.64 0.66
C GLY A 141 -10.30 -5.31 -0.04
N VAL A 142 -10.44 -4.21 0.69
CA VAL A 142 -10.15 -2.87 0.15
C VAL A 142 -9.25 -2.12 1.10
N VAL A 143 -8.15 -1.57 0.58
CA VAL A 143 -7.35 -0.57 1.29
C VAL A 143 -7.77 0.81 0.81
N LEU A 144 -8.22 1.64 1.72
CA LEU A 144 -8.58 3.03 1.47
C LEU A 144 -7.47 3.95 1.97
N MET A 145 -6.66 4.50 1.04
CA MET A 145 -5.54 5.34 1.42
C MET A 145 -5.86 6.83 1.28
N HIS A 146 -5.58 7.60 2.32
CA HIS A 146 -5.64 9.05 2.26
C HIS A 146 -4.52 9.64 1.41
N SER A 147 -4.87 10.40 0.38
CA SER A 147 -3.94 11.21 -0.39
C SER A 147 -4.52 12.60 -0.66
N ARG A 148 -3.67 13.59 -0.92
CA ARG A 148 -4.07 14.96 -1.29
C ARG A 148 -3.59 15.27 -2.70
N GLY A 149 -4.42 15.94 -3.49
CA GLY A 149 -4.11 16.23 -4.90
C GLY A 149 -4.10 15.00 -5.79
N THR A 150 -3.37 15.10 -6.89
CA THR A 150 -3.09 14.02 -7.83
C THR A 150 -1.61 13.63 -7.75
N PRO A 151 -1.15 12.50 -8.32
CA PRO A 151 0.27 12.15 -8.38
C PRO A 151 1.15 13.29 -8.94
N ALA A 152 0.64 14.07 -9.90
CA ALA A 152 1.35 15.20 -10.51
C ALA A 152 1.42 16.45 -9.62
N THR A 153 0.45 16.64 -8.71
CA THR A 153 0.31 17.89 -7.93
C THR A 153 0.58 17.72 -6.44
N MET A 154 0.49 16.52 -5.89
CA MET A 154 0.55 16.25 -4.45
C MET A 154 1.82 16.79 -3.77
N HIS A 155 2.95 16.84 -4.49
CA HIS A 155 4.24 17.31 -3.94
C HIS A 155 4.35 18.85 -3.88
N LYS A 156 3.41 19.57 -4.52
CA LYS A 156 3.38 21.04 -4.56
C LYS A 156 2.35 21.63 -3.61
N LEU A 157 1.57 20.79 -2.93
CA LEU A 157 0.52 21.23 -2.04
C LEU A 157 1.11 21.81 -0.73
N PRO A 158 0.58 22.94 -0.23
CA PRO A 158 0.97 23.44 1.08
C PRO A 158 0.54 22.45 2.18
N PRO A 159 1.27 22.42 3.30
CA PRO A 159 0.84 21.67 4.47
C PRO A 159 -0.53 22.16 4.97
N VAL A 160 -1.31 21.28 5.58
CA VAL A 160 -2.56 21.62 6.28
C VAL A 160 -2.26 21.95 7.73
N ALA A 161 -3.15 22.71 8.38
CA ALA A 161 -2.95 23.13 9.77
C ALA A 161 -3.02 21.94 10.75
N ASP A 162 -3.92 20.96 10.48
CA ASP A 162 -4.10 19.77 11.29
C ASP A 162 -4.20 18.54 10.37
N ILE A 163 -3.14 17.76 10.36
CA ILE A 163 -3.05 16.58 9.48
C ILE A 163 -3.93 15.42 9.97
N PHE A 164 -4.14 15.27 11.28
CA PHE A 164 -5.01 14.22 11.80
C PHE A 164 -6.46 14.49 11.49
N HIS A 165 -6.89 15.73 11.63
CA HIS A 165 -8.24 16.15 11.23
C HIS A 165 -8.49 15.88 9.75
N GLU A 166 -7.55 16.28 8.88
CA GLU A 166 -7.63 16.09 7.42
C GLU A 166 -7.73 14.60 7.06
N VAL A 167 -6.82 13.77 7.57
CA VAL A 167 -6.81 12.31 7.33
C VAL A 167 -8.09 11.67 7.83
N THR A 168 -8.49 11.97 9.07
CA THR A 168 -9.67 11.38 9.69
C THR A 168 -10.96 11.73 8.94
N LYS A 169 -11.13 13.01 8.57
CA LYS A 169 -12.28 13.48 7.80
C LYS A 169 -12.37 12.79 6.44
N SER A 170 -11.25 12.71 5.73
CA SER A 170 -11.18 12.09 4.41
C SER A 170 -11.48 10.59 4.48
N LEU A 171 -10.83 9.84 5.37
CA LEU A 171 -11.04 8.40 5.52
C LEU A 171 -12.48 8.07 5.94
N ARG A 172 -13.11 8.83 6.86
CA ARG A 172 -14.52 8.65 7.20
C ARG A 172 -15.44 8.81 5.99
N SER A 173 -15.17 9.79 5.12
CA SER A 173 -15.93 9.98 3.89
C SER A 173 -15.78 8.81 2.93
N SER A 174 -14.56 8.29 2.78
CA SER A 174 -14.25 7.17 1.88
C SER A 174 -14.84 5.85 2.40
N ILE A 175 -14.75 5.59 3.70
CA ILE A 175 -15.39 4.43 4.33
C ILE A 175 -16.92 4.48 4.09
N ALA A 176 -17.57 5.61 4.39
CA ALA A 176 -18.99 5.76 4.15
C ALA A 176 -19.38 5.61 2.68
N MET A 177 -18.52 5.99 1.74
CA MET A 177 -18.73 5.76 0.32
C MET A 177 -18.61 4.28 -0.03
N ALA A 178 -17.58 3.59 0.45
CA ALA A 178 -17.37 2.17 0.22
C ALA A 178 -18.54 1.34 0.75
N GLU A 179 -18.99 1.59 1.99
CA GLU A 179 -20.13 0.92 2.62
C GLU A 179 -21.42 1.14 1.81
N ARG A 180 -21.72 2.39 1.38
CA ARG A 180 -22.90 2.69 0.54
C ARG A 180 -22.87 1.97 -0.81
N ARG A 181 -21.68 1.60 -1.31
CA ARG A 181 -21.51 0.85 -2.56
C ARG A 181 -21.42 -0.66 -2.34
N GLY A 182 -21.68 -1.13 -1.12
CA GLY A 182 -21.79 -2.54 -0.79
C GLY A 182 -20.50 -3.22 -0.35
N VAL A 183 -19.40 -2.49 -0.19
CA VAL A 183 -18.19 -3.03 0.46
C VAL A 183 -18.51 -3.28 1.93
N LYS A 184 -18.25 -4.50 2.39
CA LYS A 184 -18.49 -4.87 3.79
C LYS A 184 -17.45 -4.20 4.68
N ARG A 185 -17.89 -3.80 5.89
CA ARG A 185 -17.04 -3.12 6.88
C ARG A 185 -15.80 -3.93 7.25
N GLU A 186 -15.96 -5.23 7.43
CA GLU A 186 -14.90 -6.18 7.73
C GLU A 186 -13.91 -6.40 6.57
N SER A 187 -14.22 -5.90 5.37
CA SER A 187 -13.34 -5.95 4.20
C SER A 187 -12.50 -4.68 4.04
N ILE A 188 -12.66 -3.67 4.89
CA ILE A 188 -11.98 -2.38 4.76
C ILE A 188 -10.76 -2.30 5.67
N VAL A 189 -9.64 -1.90 5.10
CA VAL A 189 -8.39 -1.49 5.77
C VAL A 189 -8.15 -0.01 5.43
N ILE A 190 -7.63 0.77 6.35
CA ILE A 190 -7.30 2.18 6.15
C ILE A 190 -5.80 2.42 6.11
N ASP A 191 -5.36 3.43 5.34
CA ASP A 191 -3.96 3.87 5.27
C ASP A 191 -3.89 5.40 5.35
N PRO A 192 -3.12 6.01 6.27
CA PRO A 192 -2.93 7.44 6.36
C PRO A 192 -2.19 8.05 5.16
N GLY A 193 -1.57 7.23 4.31
CA GLY A 193 -0.90 7.65 3.08
C GLY A 193 0.34 8.52 3.31
N ILE A 194 1.31 7.98 4.01
CA ILE A 194 2.61 8.63 4.24
C ILE A 194 3.26 8.99 2.89
N GLY A 195 3.69 10.25 2.74
CA GLY A 195 4.33 10.75 1.51
C GLY A 195 3.37 11.25 0.42
N PHE A 196 2.06 11.08 0.58
CA PHE A 196 1.06 11.48 -0.42
C PHE A 196 0.41 12.82 -0.05
N GLY A 197 0.98 13.92 -0.58
CA GLY A 197 0.46 15.29 -0.36
C GLY A 197 0.65 15.83 1.06
N LYS A 198 1.70 15.40 1.74
CA LYS A 198 2.05 15.78 3.12
C LYS A 198 3.47 16.35 3.20
N SER A 199 3.70 17.31 4.09
CA SER A 199 5.05 17.78 4.39
C SER A 199 5.87 16.70 5.11
N GLN A 200 7.18 16.93 5.24
CA GLN A 200 8.06 16.04 5.99
C GLN A 200 7.62 15.93 7.46
N GLU A 201 7.32 17.06 8.08
CA GLU A 201 6.88 17.17 9.48
C GLU A 201 5.56 16.44 9.69
N GLN A 202 4.61 16.59 8.76
CA GLN A 202 3.32 15.91 8.80
C GLN A 202 3.45 14.38 8.65
N ASN A 203 4.39 13.90 7.84
CA ASN A 203 4.69 12.46 7.74
C ASN A 203 5.27 11.92 9.04
N ILE A 204 6.22 12.65 9.65
CA ILE A 204 6.82 12.29 10.93
C ILE A 204 5.75 12.30 12.03
N GLU A 205 4.92 13.33 12.08
CA GLU A 205 3.86 13.46 13.09
C GLU A 205 2.84 12.31 12.99
N LEU A 206 2.39 11.93 11.79
CA LEU A 206 1.49 10.81 11.60
C LEU A 206 2.08 9.47 12.06
N ILE A 207 3.36 9.23 11.84
CA ILE A 207 4.04 8.00 12.30
C ILE A 207 4.20 8.01 13.81
N ALA A 208 4.65 9.14 14.39
CA ALA A 208 4.92 9.27 15.81
C ALA A 208 3.66 9.19 16.70
N LYS A 209 2.50 9.58 16.16
CA LYS A 209 1.20 9.60 16.86
C LYS A 209 0.15 8.77 16.12
N LEU A 210 0.55 7.61 15.58
CA LEU A 210 -0.34 6.76 14.78
C LEU A 210 -1.51 6.20 15.61
N ASP A 211 -1.32 6.04 16.91
CA ASP A 211 -2.32 5.68 17.91
C ASP A 211 -3.56 6.58 17.87
N HIS A 212 -3.43 7.87 17.55
CA HIS A 212 -4.57 8.77 17.38
C HIS A 212 -5.50 8.31 16.22
N LEU A 213 -4.95 7.68 15.18
CA LEU A 213 -5.77 7.12 14.10
C LEU A 213 -6.40 5.79 14.51
N ILE A 214 -5.70 4.97 15.29
CA ILE A 214 -6.27 3.75 15.87
C ILE A 214 -7.48 4.08 16.74
N ASP A 215 -7.36 5.09 17.59
CA ASP A 215 -8.47 5.56 18.45
C ASP A 215 -9.64 6.14 17.64
N ALA A 216 -9.33 6.86 16.54
CA ALA A 216 -10.36 7.43 15.67
C ALA A 216 -11.10 6.39 14.80
N PHE A 217 -10.48 5.21 14.58
CA PHE A 217 -10.97 4.11 13.73
C PHE A 217 -10.81 2.74 14.41
N PRO A 218 -11.40 2.52 15.60
CA PRO A 218 -11.15 1.31 16.38
C PRO A 218 -11.60 0.01 15.70
N ASP A 219 -12.48 0.09 14.69
CA ASP A 219 -13.03 -1.07 13.99
C ASP A 219 -12.22 -1.45 12.73
N PHE A 220 -11.30 -0.59 12.27
CA PHE A 220 -10.59 -0.79 11.02
C PHE A 220 -9.12 -1.13 11.26
N PRO A 221 -8.59 -2.19 10.59
CA PRO A 221 -7.15 -2.40 10.57
C PRO A 221 -6.44 -1.23 9.87
N LEU A 222 -5.23 -0.92 10.31
CA LEU A 222 -4.42 0.15 9.78
C LEU A 222 -3.20 -0.41 9.05
N LEU A 223 -3.08 -0.06 7.78
CA LEU A 223 -1.92 -0.28 6.94
C LEU A 223 -1.04 0.97 6.91
N ILE A 224 0.26 0.81 6.87
CA ILE A 224 1.21 1.89 6.68
C ILE A 224 2.32 1.52 5.70
N GLY A 225 2.66 2.44 4.80
CA GLY A 225 3.78 2.31 3.87
C GLY A 225 4.79 3.43 4.06
N THR A 226 5.93 3.16 4.70
CA THR A 226 7.03 4.13 4.88
C THR A 226 8.28 3.76 4.06
N SER A 227 8.32 2.54 3.53
CA SER A 227 9.48 1.95 2.86
C SER A 227 10.00 2.79 1.71
N ARG A 228 11.27 3.17 1.78
CA ARG A 228 12.02 3.94 0.77
C ARG A 228 11.43 5.31 0.42
N LYS A 229 10.51 5.87 1.23
CA LYS A 229 9.84 7.16 0.96
C LYS A 229 10.82 8.33 0.94
N SER A 230 10.49 9.35 0.12
CA SER A 230 11.37 10.50 -0.13
C SER A 230 11.68 11.35 1.12
N PHE A 231 10.75 11.42 2.09
CA PHE A 231 10.99 12.15 3.33
C PHE A 231 12.12 11.52 4.16
N LEU A 232 12.30 10.19 4.11
CA LEU A 232 13.42 9.49 4.73
C LEU A 232 14.75 9.92 4.10
N GLY A 233 14.80 10.01 2.76
CA GLY A 233 15.98 10.50 2.06
C GLY A 233 16.35 11.93 2.47
N ARG A 234 15.36 12.80 2.70
CA ARG A 234 15.61 14.17 3.21
C ARG A 234 16.14 14.18 4.66
N ILE A 235 15.67 13.28 5.52
CA ILE A 235 16.20 13.14 6.88
C ILE A 235 17.65 12.66 6.87
N LEU A 236 17.98 11.77 5.93
CA LEU A 236 19.31 11.19 5.74
C LEU A 236 20.19 12.03 4.76
N ALA A 237 19.81 13.27 4.45
CA ALA A 237 20.58 14.11 3.55
C ALA A 237 22.03 14.27 4.03
N ASP A 238 22.95 14.29 3.08
CA ASP A 238 24.38 14.53 3.34
C ASP A 238 24.64 16.00 3.79
N LYS A 239 25.92 16.33 3.98
CA LYS A 239 26.34 17.67 4.43
C LYS A 239 26.00 18.77 3.41
N ASP A 240 25.85 18.41 2.14
CA ASP A 240 25.51 19.33 1.06
C ASP A 240 24.00 19.44 0.84
N GLY A 241 23.21 18.72 1.64
CA GLY A 241 21.76 18.71 1.58
C GLY A 241 21.18 17.79 0.51
N THR A 242 22.00 16.93 -0.10
CA THR A 242 21.55 15.94 -1.09
C THR A 242 20.81 14.79 -0.40
N PRO A 243 19.52 14.52 -0.73
CA PRO A 243 18.78 13.43 -0.12
C PRO A 243 19.37 12.06 -0.45
N ALA A 244 19.44 11.17 0.53
CA ALA A 244 19.87 9.80 0.30
C ALA A 244 19.01 9.11 -0.79
N PRO A 245 19.61 8.36 -1.73
CA PRO A 245 18.90 7.63 -2.77
C PRO A 245 18.02 6.51 -2.18
N ALA A 246 17.04 6.00 -2.96
CA ALA A 246 16.01 5.11 -2.43
C ALA A 246 16.55 3.77 -1.90
N ASP A 247 17.60 3.24 -2.51
CA ASP A 247 18.30 2.00 -2.14
C ASP A 247 19.11 2.12 -0.83
N GLU A 248 19.50 3.32 -0.44
CA GLU A 248 20.20 3.59 0.82
C GLU A 248 19.27 3.86 2.02
N ARG A 249 17.93 3.79 1.84
CA ARG A 249 16.94 4.13 2.87
C ARG A 249 16.48 2.93 3.70
N LEU A 250 17.13 1.76 3.58
CA LEU A 250 16.68 0.53 4.28
C LEU A 250 16.57 0.74 5.79
N HIS A 251 17.63 1.19 6.45
CA HIS A 251 17.63 1.36 7.91
C HIS A 251 16.60 2.39 8.41
N ALA A 252 16.44 3.50 7.68
CA ALA A 252 15.41 4.49 7.99
C ALA A 252 13.99 3.93 7.78
N SER A 253 13.80 3.09 6.76
CA SER A 253 12.53 2.38 6.52
C SER A 253 12.21 1.45 7.70
N LEU A 254 13.16 0.63 8.15
CA LEU A 254 12.97 -0.27 9.30
C LEU A 254 12.71 0.49 10.59
N ALA A 255 13.42 1.59 10.85
CA ALA A 255 13.18 2.44 12.03
C ALA A 255 11.76 3.01 12.05
N THR A 256 11.27 3.53 10.92
CA THR A 256 9.90 4.08 10.84
C THR A 256 8.82 2.99 10.86
N ILE A 257 9.08 1.80 10.31
CA ILE A 257 8.20 0.63 10.42
C ILE A 257 8.10 0.19 11.88
N THR A 258 9.23 0.09 12.58
CA THR A 258 9.25 -0.24 14.03
C THR A 258 8.39 0.74 14.82
N ALA A 259 8.59 2.05 14.64
CA ALA A 259 7.79 3.07 15.32
C ALA A 259 6.30 2.94 15.00
N ALA A 260 5.95 2.70 13.72
CA ALA A 260 4.56 2.54 13.31
C ALA A 260 3.90 1.31 13.94
N ILE A 261 4.60 0.17 14.00
CA ILE A 261 4.09 -1.05 14.62
C ILE A 261 3.85 -0.85 16.13
N LEU A 262 4.82 -0.24 16.83
CA LEU A 262 4.67 0.06 18.25
C LEU A 262 3.51 1.04 18.52
N ASN A 263 3.19 1.92 17.59
CA ASN A 263 2.07 2.85 17.64
C ASN A 263 0.77 2.27 17.02
N GLY A 264 0.69 0.95 16.79
CA GLY A 264 -0.54 0.24 16.47
C GLY A 264 -0.79 -0.11 14.99
N ALA A 265 0.19 0.05 14.08
CA ALA A 265 0.05 -0.47 12.72
C ALA A 265 -0.15 -1.99 12.72
N HIS A 266 -1.06 -2.47 11.88
CA HIS A 266 -1.39 -3.88 11.74
C HIS A 266 -0.75 -4.52 10.50
N ILE A 267 -0.59 -3.72 9.42
CA ILE A 267 -0.06 -4.16 8.14
C ILE A 267 1.01 -3.16 7.71
N VAL A 268 2.16 -3.65 7.25
CA VAL A 268 3.21 -2.79 6.68
C VAL A 268 3.43 -3.12 5.21
N ARG A 269 3.45 -2.07 4.36
CA ARG A 269 3.69 -2.19 2.92
C ARG A 269 5.13 -1.81 2.60
N VAL A 270 5.90 -2.77 2.06
CA VAL A 270 7.37 -2.67 2.01
C VAL A 270 7.96 -3.23 0.72
N HIS A 271 9.17 -2.74 0.35
CA HIS A 271 9.98 -3.27 -0.73
C HIS A 271 10.96 -4.36 -0.23
N ASP A 272 11.49 -4.19 0.98
CA ASP A 272 12.55 -5.03 1.55
C ASP A 272 11.94 -6.05 2.51
N VAL A 273 11.29 -7.10 1.95
CA VAL A 273 10.49 -8.07 2.71
C VAL A 273 11.32 -8.79 3.76
N LYS A 274 12.43 -9.42 3.41
CA LYS A 274 13.27 -10.20 4.34
C LYS A 274 13.67 -9.39 5.58
N ALA A 275 14.27 -8.22 5.36
CA ALA A 275 14.73 -7.35 6.46
C ALA A 275 13.55 -6.87 7.33
N THR A 276 12.39 -6.62 6.71
CA THR A 276 11.18 -6.22 7.44
C THR A 276 10.63 -7.37 8.27
N VAL A 277 10.53 -8.59 7.74
CA VAL A 277 10.07 -9.78 8.48
C VAL A 277 10.97 -10.05 9.69
N GLU A 278 12.29 -9.97 9.53
CA GLU A 278 13.24 -10.12 10.64
C GLU A 278 13.02 -9.04 11.71
N THR A 279 12.81 -7.79 11.31
CA THR A 279 12.51 -6.67 12.21
C THR A 279 11.18 -6.90 12.96
N ILE A 280 10.11 -7.30 12.25
CA ILE A 280 8.78 -7.52 12.82
C ILE A 280 8.82 -8.63 13.89
N ARG A 281 9.54 -9.71 13.67
CA ARG A 281 9.68 -10.78 14.67
C ARG A 281 10.19 -10.26 16.02
N VAL A 282 11.13 -9.31 15.98
CA VAL A 282 11.63 -8.65 17.20
C VAL A 282 10.59 -7.70 17.77
N VAL A 283 10.01 -6.84 16.93
CA VAL A 283 9.06 -5.81 17.37
C VAL A 283 7.79 -6.43 17.96
N ASP A 284 7.23 -7.46 17.31
CA ASP A 284 6.03 -8.14 17.80
C ASP A 284 6.30 -8.83 19.16
N SER A 285 7.52 -9.33 19.42
CA SER A 285 7.91 -9.87 20.73
C SER A 285 8.03 -8.81 21.83
N LEU A 286 8.13 -7.52 21.49
CA LEU A 286 8.15 -6.41 22.44
C LEU A 286 6.75 -5.87 22.77
N ARG A 287 5.72 -6.28 22.03
CA ARG A 287 4.32 -5.84 22.20
C ARG A 287 3.52 -6.68 23.20
N THR A 288 4.15 -7.68 23.82
CA THR A 288 3.52 -8.60 24.78
C THR A 288 3.27 -7.95 26.14
#